data_195177b926761f415a75a1e1af813beb
#
_entry.id   195177b926761f415a75a1e1af813beb
#
_cell.length_a   1.000
_cell.length_b   1.000
_cell.length_c   1.000
_cell.angle_alpha   90.00
_cell.angle_beta   90.00
_cell.angle_gamma   90.00
#
_symmetry.space_group_name_H-M   'P 1'
#
loop_
_entity.id
_entity.type
_entity.pdbx_description
1 polymer ?
#
loop_
_entity_poly.entity_id
_entity_poly.type
_entity_poly.pdbx_seq_one_letter_code
_entity_poly.pdbx_strand_id
1 'polypeptide(L)'
;MFFLYLLGAYIIGSIPFGLMISFLGYDTDIRQVGSGNIGMTNVQRTVGTKAAILTLLGDVGKGWIMIALSPDNDAGSLAWVGVAVLLGHCYSVFLQGHGGKGVATALGVMLAISWSIALVCLGVWISIKMAFKKSSLASLMAMGALVVCTLLFDGDHWQISLFTATLVTWRHKDNIERLKQGGE
;
A
#
# COMPACT_ATOMS: atom_id res chain seq x y z
N MET A 1 18.55 -6.63 18.07
CA MET A 1 18.34 -5.33 17.39
C MET A 1 17.27 -5.41 16.30
N PHE A 2 17.24 -6.48 15.50
CA PHE A 2 16.25 -6.66 14.41
C PHE A 2 14.79 -6.58 14.87
N PHE A 3 14.42 -7.17 16.01
CA PHE A 3 13.05 -7.08 16.55
C PHE A 3 12.61 -5.64 16.86
N LEU A 4 13.50 -4.81 17.39
CA LEU A 4 13.21 -3.38 17.62
C LEU A 4 13.02 -2.63 16.29
N TYR A 5 13.74 -3.04 15.25
CA TYR A 5 13.56 -2.49 13.91
C TYR A 5 12.17 -2.85 13.33
N LEU A 6 11.72 -4.09 13.51
CA LEU A 6 10.37 -4.51 13.09
C LEU A 6 9.28 -3.69 13.81
N LEU A 7 9.43 -3.45 15.10
CA LEU A 7 8.52 -2.59 15.85
C LEU A 7 8.53 -1.16 15.30
N GLY A 8 9.71 -0.61 15.00
CA GLY A 8 9.86 0.69 14.33
C GLY A 8 9.18 0.71 12.95
N ALA A 9 9.36 -0.34 12.15
CA ALA A 9 8.72 -0.48 10.84
C ALA A 9 7.19 -0.50 10.94
N TYR A 10 6.62 -1.18 11.93
CA TYR A 10 5.19 -1.16 12.20
C TYR A 10 4.71 0.24 12.61
N ILE A 11 5.43 0.93 13.49
CA ILE A 11 5.06 2.29 13.95
C ILE A 11 5.13 3.29 12.79
N ILE A 12 6.21 3.28 12.00
CA ILE A 12 6.36 4.15 10.81
C ILE A 12 5.29 3.79 9.78
N GLY A 13 5.03 2.51 9.55
CA GLY A 13 3.93 2.03 8.72
C GLY A 13 2.57 2.58 9.15
N SER A 14 2.37 2.71 10.47
CA SER A 14 1.11 3.18 11.06
C SER A 14 0.84 4.68 10.83
N ILE A 15 1.82 5.49 10.41
CA ILE A 15 1.62 6.92 10.14
C ILE A 15 0.56 7.09 9.04
N PRO A 16 -0.59 7.73 9.33
CA PRO A 16 -1.70 7.84 8.39
C PRO A 16 -1.58 9.12 7.54
N PHE A 17 -0.65 9.14 6.57
CA PHE A 17 -0.35 10.33 5.78
C PHE A 17 -1.59 10.96 5.13
N GLY A 18 -2.50 10.16 4.57
CA GLY A 18 -3.71 10.69 3.95
C GLY A 18 -4.62 11.43 4.93
N LEU A 19 -4.78 10.90 6.16
CA LEU A 19 -5.54 11.61 7.20
C LEU A 19 -4.82 12.88 7.63
N MET A 20 -3.52 12.80 7.91
CA MET A 20 -2.73 13.96 8.37
C MET A 20 -2.74 15.09 7.34
N ILE A 21 -2.50 14.78 6.06
CA ILE A 21 -2.48 15.77 4.98
C ILE A 21 -3.85 16.39 4.80
N SER A 22 -4.91 15.57 4.77
CA SER A 22 -6.28 16.05 4.58
C SER A 22 -6.77 16.91 5.75
N PHE A 23 -6.46 16.49 6.98
CA PHE A 23 -6.90 17.21 8.18
C PHE A 23 -6.09 18.49 8.40
N LEU A 24 -4.75 18.42 8.39
CA LEU A 24 -3.88 19.57 8.71
C LEU A 24 -3.81 20.58 7.57
N GLY A 25 -3.87 20.14 6.32
CA GLY A 25 -3.72 21.01 5.16
C GLY A 25 -5.02 21.51 4.54
N TYR A 26 -6.16 20.84 4.80
CA TYR A 26 -7.43 21.11 4.12
C TYR A 26 -8.65 21.04 5.04
N ASP A 27 -8.45 20.94 6.35
CA ASP A 27 -9.50 20.87 7.38
C ASP A 27 -10.60 19.81 7.07
N THR A 28 -10.15 18.66 6.52
CA THR A 28 -11.05 17.60 6.07
C THR A 28 -10.72 16.27 6.74
N ASP A 29 -11.64 15.70 7.50
CA ASP A 29 -11.52 14.31 8.00
C ASP A 29 -11.90 13.33 6.88
N ILE A 30 -10.89 12.78 6.22
CA ILE A 30 -11.03 11.87 5.09
C ILE A 30 -11.77 10.58 5.41
N ARG A 31 -11.90 10.23 6.70
CA ARG A 31 -12.64 9.04 7.16
C ARG A 31 -14.15 9.21 7.06
N GLN A 32 -14.63 10.46 7.05
CA GLN A 32 -16.05 10.83 7.01
C GLN A 32 -16.56 11.16 5.61
N VAL A 33 -15.66 11.19 4.60
CA VAL A 33 -16.02 11.62 3.24
C VAL A 33 -15.61 10.58 2.18
N GLY A 34 -16.38 10.55 1.10
CA GLY A 34 -16.15 9.61 -0.01
C GLY A 34 -16.27 8.17 0.43
N SER A 35 -15.21 7.37 0.23
CA SER A 35 -15.18 5.95 0.65
C SER A 35 -14.77 5.74 2.11
N GLY A 36 -14.44 6.78 2.85
CA GLY A 36 -13.90 6.70 4.20
C GLY A 36 -12.47 6.14 4.30
N ASN A 37 -11.86 5.74 3.18
CA ASN A 37 -10.50 5.21 3.16
C ASN A 37 -9.47 6.34 3.19
N ILE A 38 -8.39 6.16 3.96
CA ILE A 38 -7.33 7.16 4.13
C ILE A 38 -6.33 7.21 2.96
N GLY A 39 -6.48 6.35 1.93
CA GLY A 39 -5.53 6.26 0.81
C GLY A 39 -5.74 7.33 -0.27
N MET A 40 -4.70 7.50 -1.11
CA MET A 40 -4.58 8.48 -2.18
C MET A 40 -5.85 8.64 -3.04
N THR A 41 -6.51 7.55 -3.43
CA THR A 41 -7.68 7.61 -4.34
C THR A 41 -8.87 8.33 -3.70
N ASN A 42 -9.13 8.12 -2.41
CA ASN A 42 -10.19 8.85 -1.70
C ASN A 42 -9.80 10.30 -1.49
N VAL A 43 -8.56 10.57 -1.09
CA VAL A 43 -8.03 11.94 -0.96
C VAL A 43 -8.14 12.70 -2.28
N GLN A 44 -7.84 12.07 -3.41
CA GLN A 44 -7.98 12.70 -4.73
C GLN A 44 -9.42 13.09 -5.06
N ARG A 45 -10.39 12.23 -4.74
CA ARG A 45 -11.82 12.47 -5.03
C ARG A 45 -12.43 13.58 -4.16
N THR A 46 -11.96 13.73 -2.93
CA THR A 46 -12.64 14.55 -1.91
C THR A 46 -11.87 15.82 -1.54
N VAL A 47 -10.55 15.80 -1.59
CA VAL A 47 -9.68 16.92 -1.20
C VAL A 47 -8.99 17.53 -2.42
N GLY A 48 -8.46 16.66 -3.33
CA GLY A 48 -7.85 17.12 -4.57
C GLY A 48 -6.47 16.52 -4.85
N THR A 49 -5.94 16.83 -6.03
CA THR A 49 -4.77 16.16 -6.59
C THR A 49 -3.49 16.43 -5.78
N LYS A 50 -3.28 17.66 -5.28
CA LYS A 50 -2.08 17.98 -4.48
C LYS A 50 -2.00 17.15 -3.21
N ALA A 51 -3.09 17.09 -2.45
CA ALA A 51 -3.19 16.27 -1.24
C ALA A 51 -2.99 14.77 -1.55
N ALA A 52 -3.57 14.29 -2.66
CA ALA A 52 -3.42 12.91 -3.10
C ALA A 52 -1.96 12.54 -3.45
N ILE A 53 -1.24 13.42 -4.15
CA ILE A 53 0.18 13.21 -4.46
C ILE A 53 1.02 13.15 -3.18
N LEU A 54 0.82 14.07 -2.24
CA LEU A 54 1.52 14.05 -0.96
C LEU A 54 1.21 12.78 -0.15
N THR A 55 -0.05 12.34 -0.14
CA THR A 55 -0.47 11.07 0.47
C THR A 55 0.24 9.88 -0.17
N LEU A 56 0.29 9.84 -1.51
CA LEU A 56 0.99 8.79 -2.24
C LEU A 56 2.48 8.75 -1.89
N LEU A 57 3.15 9.91 -1.92
CA LEU A 57 4.57 10.01 -1.59
C LEU A 57 4.87 9.57 -0.16
N GLY A 58 4.03 9.96 0.82
CA GLY A 58 4.17 9.53 2.20
C GLY A 58 3.97 8.01 2.36
N ASP A 59 2.92 7.45 1.75
CA ASP A 59 2.62 6.03 1.87
C ASP A 59 3.60 5.13 1.12
N VAL A 60 4.09 5.54 -0.05
CA VAL A 60 5.18 4.86 -0.77
C VAL A 60 6.49 5.02 -0.01
N GLY A 61 6.80 6.25 0.42
CA GLY A 61 8.05 6.59 1.11
C GLY A 61 8.26 5.78 2.37
N LYS A 62 7.23 5.60 3.23
CA LYS A 62 7.37 4.78 4.44
C LYS A 62 7.68 3.31 4.14
N GLY A 63 7.09 2.74 3.08
CA GLY A 63 7.40 1.38 2.63
C GLY A 63 8.81 1.25 2.13
N TRP A 64 9.23 2.17 1.27
CA TRP A 64 10.56 2.19 0.67
C TRP A 64 11.66 2.38 1.72
N ILE A 65 11.52 3.37 2.61
CA ILE A 65 12.55 3.75 3.58
C ILE A 65 12.81 2.64 4.60
N MET A 66 11.75 1.92 5.02
CA MET A 66 11.92 0.84 5.99
C MET A 66 12.62 -0.37 5.40
N ILE A 67 12.48 -0.64 4.13
CA ILE A 67 13.26 -1.68 3.43
C ILE A 67 14.69 -1.18 3.17
N ALA A 68 14.85 0.02 2.63
CA ALA A 68 16.16 0.56 2.25
C ALA A 68 17.13 0.76 3.44
N LEU A 69 16.60 0.98 4.64
CA LEU A 69 17.37 1.14 5.86
C LEU A 69 17.39 -0.13 6.74
N SER A 70 16.94 -1.28 6.20
CA SER A 70 16.97 -2.53 6.95
C SER A 70 18.39 -2.89 7.40
N PRO A 71 18.57 -3.27 8.68
CA PRO A 71 19.88 -3.67 9.16
C PRO A 71 20.39 -5.00 8.54
N ASP A 72 19.45 -5.82 8.03
CA ASP A 72 19.72 -7.10 7.38
C ASP A 72 19.08 -7.09 5.99
N ASN A 73 19.84 -7.56 4.98
CA ASN A 73 19.45 -7.50 3.57
C ASN A 73 19.14 -8.87 2.97
N ASP A 74 19.03 -9.92 3.79
CA ASP A 74 18.56 -11.21 3.29
C ASP A 74 17.05 -11.19 3.02
N ALA A 75 16.60 -12.02 2.10
CA ALA A 75 15.22 -12.04 1.64
C ALA A 75 14.20 -12.27 2.77
N GLY A 76 14.55 -13.09 3.76
CA GLY A 76 13.70 -13.37 4.91
C GLY A 76 13.54 -12.14 5.82
N SER A 77 14.63 -11.46 6.14
CA SER A 77 14.62 -10.22 6.94
C SER A 77 13.84 -9.11 6.23
N LEU A 78 14.08 -8.90 4.94
CA LEU A 78 13.33 -7.90 4.15
C LEU A 78 11.83 -8.25 4.08
N ALA A 79 11.48 -9.54 4.01
CA ALA A 79 10.09 -9.97 4.05
C ALA A 79 9.42 -9.58 5.38
N TRP A 80 10.07 -9.81 6.53
CA TRP A 80 9.53 -9.42 7.83
C TRP A 80 9.38 -7.90 8.00
N VAL A 81 10.33 -7.12 7.49
CA VAL A 81 10.23 -5.65 7.50
C VAL A 81 9.05 -5.19 6.63
N GLY A 82 8.91 -5.77 5.44
CA GLY A 82 7.77 -5.49 4.56
C GLY A 82 6.42 -5.83 5.20
N VAL A 83 6.33 -7.01 5.85
CA VAL A 83 5.16 -7.41 6.63
C VAL A 83 4.85 -6.39 7.72
N ALA A 84 5.84 -5.99 8.52
CA ALA A 84 5.66 -5.05 9.63
C ALA A 84 5.13 -3.69 9.16
N VAL A 85 5.75 -3.10 8.13
CA VAL A 85 5.32 -1.79 7.61
C VAL A 85 3.94 -1.84 6.95
N LEU A 86 3.61 -2.93 6.26
CA LEU A 86 2.30 -3.14 5.65
C LEU A 86 1.20 -3.34 6.70
N LEU A 87 1.47 -4.14 7.73
CA LEU A 87 0.55 -4.30 8.86
C LEU A 87 0.33 -2.96 9.58
N GLY A 88 1.40 -2.17 9.79
CA GLY A 88 1.27 -0.83 10.35
C GLY A 88 0.35 0.06 9.51
N HIS A 89 0.50 0.07 8.17
CA HIS A 89 -0.38 0.85 7.30
C HIS A 89 -1.84 0.36 7.33
N CYS A 90 -2.07 -0.97 7.31
CA CYS A 90 -3.41 -1.55 7.23
C CYS A 90 -4.13 -1.56 8.59
N TYR A 91 -3.38 -1.69 9.68
CA TYR A 91 -3.87 -1.78 11.06
C TYR A 91 -3.13 -0.80 11.96
N SER A 92 -3.25 0.48 11.60
CA SER A 92 -2.53 1.58 12.24
C SER A 92 -2.84 1.69 13.74
N VAL A 93 -1.80 1.70 14.57
CA VAL A 93 -1.93 1.96 16.02
C VAL A 93 -2.54 3.34 16.29
N PHE A 94 -2.23 4.33 15.46
CA PHE A 94 -2.77 5.70 15.61
C PHE A 94 -4.24 5.81 15.22
N LEU A 95 -4.77 4.82 14.51
CA LEU A 95 -6.17 4.75 14.06
C LEU A 95 -6.93 3.58 14.67
N GLN A 96 -6.50 3.07 15.82
CA GLN A 96 -7.15 1.96 16.53
C GLN A 96 -7.40 0.73 15.61
N GLY A 97 -6.43 0.43 14.74
CA GLY A 97 -6.52 -0.68 13.79
C GLY A 97 -7.26 -0.38 12.47
N HIS A 98 -7.78 0.84 12.26
CA HIS A 98 -8.55 1.22 11.07
C HIS A 98 -7.68 1.99 10.05
N GLY A 99 -6.72 1.31 9.44
CA GLY A 99 -5.80 1.89 8.45
C GLY A 99 -6.29 1.79 6.99
N GLY A 100 -5.34 1.99 6.07
CA GLY A 100 -5.54 1.92 4.63
C GLY A 100 -5.59 0.49 4.07
N LYS A 101 -5.38 0.37 2.75
CA LYS A 101 -5.43 -0.93 2.03
C LYS A 101 -4.07 -1.48 1.64
N GLY A 102 -3.00 -0.74 1.83
CA GLY A 102 -1.63 -1.20 1.64
C GLY A 102 -1.04 -1.03 0.25
N VAL A 103 -1.80 -0.65 -0.78
CA VAL A 103 -1.33 -0.64 -2.19
C VAL A 103 -0.12 0.28 -2.40
N ALA A 104 -0.18 1.53 -1.94
CA ALA A 104 0.92 2.49 -2.09
C ALA A 104 2.15 2.08 -1.25
N THR A 105 1.92 1.59 -0.04
CA THR A 105 3.01 1.10 0.84
C THR A 105 3.66 -0.16 0.24
N ALA A 106 2.87 -1.06 -0.35
CA ALA A 106 3.38 -2.23 -1.09
C ALA A 106 4.24 -1.82 -2.29
N LEU A 107 3.81 -0.79 -3.04
CA LEU A 107 4.63 -0.24 -4.11
C LEU A 107 5.98 0.25 -3.56
N GLY A 108 6.00 0.95 -2.43
CA GLY A 108 7.23 1.40 -1.79
C GLY A 108 8.14 0.26 -1.35
N VAL A 109 7.59 -0.77 -0.72
CA VAL A 109 8.31 -2.00 -0.34
C VAL A 109 8.95 -2.64 -1.57
N MET A 110 8.18 -2.83 -2.64
CA MET A 110 8.68 -3.48 -3.85
C MET A 110 9.66 -2.61 -4.64
N LEU A 111 9.52 -1.28 -4.62
CA LEU A 111 10.52 -0.38 -5.23
C LEU A 111 11.90 -0.52 -4.59
N ALA A 112 11.96 -0.83 -3.29
CA ALA A 112 13.23 -1.05 -2.59
C ALA A 112 13.77 -2.47 -2.77
N ILE A 113 12.91 -3.48 -2.87
CA ILE A 113 13.31 -4.89 -3.07
C ILE A 113 13.64 -5.17 -4.55
N SER A 114 12.70 -4.87 -5.44
CA SER A 114 12.79 -5.16 -6.87
C SER A 114 12.06 -4.09 -7.67
N TRP A 115 12.79 -3.01 -8.00
CA TRP A 115 12.23 -1.85 -8.71
C TRP A 115 11.61 -2.23 -10.06
N SER A 116 12.15 -3.24 -10.75
CA SER A 116 11.64 -3.71 -12.05
C SER A 116 10.25 -4.31 -11.92
N ILE A 117 10.03 -5.19 -10.92
CA ILE A 117 8.71 -5.77 -10.62
C ILE A 117 7.74 -4.68 -10.17
N ALA A 118 8.20 -3.75 -9.32
CA ALA A 118 7.39 -2.62 -8.87
C ALA A 118 6.88 -1.77 -10.06
N LEU A 119 7.74 -1.49 -11.05
CA LEU A 119 7.34 -0.75 -12.25
C LEU A 119 6.37 -1.54 -13.14
N VAL A 120 6.53 -2.84 -13.28
CA VAL A 120 5.54 -3.68 -13.98
C VAL A 120 4.17 -3.62 -13.28
N CYS A 121 4.14 -3.78 -11.96
CA CYS A 121 2.91 -3.68 -11.16
C CYS A 121 2.26 -2.30 -11.28
N LEU A 122 3.04 -1.23 -11.26
CA LEU A 122 2.57 0.14 -11.46
C LEU A 122 1.99 0.31 -12.88
N GLY A 123 2.66 -0.21 -13.90
CA GLY A 123 2.19 -0.22 -15.29
C GLY A 123 0.86 -0.95 -15.44
N VAL A 124 0.71 -2.13 -14.83
CA VAL A 124 -0.56 -2.87 -14.77
C VAL A 124 -1.63 -2.03 -14.09
N TRP A 125 -1.32 -1.43 -12.93
CA TRP A 125 -2.27 -0.59 -12.20
C TRP A 125 -2.76 0.59 -13.04
N ILE A 126 -1.85 1.32 -13.68
CA ILE A 126 -2.18 2.48 -14.53
C ILE A 126 -3.05 2.02 -15.71
N SER A 127 -2.65 0.96 -16.43
CA SER A 127 -3.36 0.46 -17.61
C SER A 127 -4.80 0.04 -17.29
N ILE A 128 -4.98 -0.73 -16.23
CA ILE A 128 -6.32 -1.17 -15.78
C ILE A 128 -7.14 0.02 -15.29
N LYS A 129 -6.52 0.96 -14.55
CA LYS A 129 -7.20 2.16 -14.08
C LYS A 129 -7.66 3.05 -15.24
N MET A 130 -6.87 3.19 -16.29
CA MET A 130 -7.24 3.97 -17.49
C MET A 130 -8.35 3.28 -18.28
N ALA A 131 -8.26 1.94 -18.48
CA ALA A 131 -9.23 1.19 -19.26
C ALA A 131 -10.60 1.08 -18.59
N PHE A 132 -10.62 0.80 -17.28
CA PHE A 132 -11.87 0.47 -16.57
C PHE A 132 -12.33 1.58 -15.61
N LYS A 133 -11.50 2.59 -15.35
CA LYS A 133 -11.76 3.70 -14.40
C LYS A 133 -12.03 3.23 -12.95
N LYS A 134 -11.70 1.98 -12.60
CA LYS A 134 -11.91 1.32 -11.31
C LYS A 134 -10.57 1.10 -10.59
N SER A 135 -10.34 1.83 -9.48
CA SER A 135 -9.06 1.75 -8.74
C SER A 135 -8.87 0.44 -8.00
N SER A 136 -9.94 -0.13 -7.45
CA SER A 136 -9.85 -1.42 -6.74
C SER A 136 -9.55 -2.56 -7.69
N LEU A 137 -10.17 -2.59 -8.89
CA LEU A 137 -9.83 -3.57 -9.91
C LEU A 137 -8.35 -3.46 -10.30
N ALA A 138 -7.87 -2.24 -10.54
CA ALA A 138 -6.47 -2.01 -10.88
C ALA A 138 -5.51 -2.52 -9.77
N SER A 139 -5.87 -2.29 -8.51
CA SER A 139 -5.08 -2.76 -7.37
C SER A 139 -5.03 -4.29 -7.28
N LEU A 140 -6.16 -4.97 -7.45
CA LEU A 140 -6.23 -6.43 -7.41
C LEU A 140 -5.45 -7.06 -8.57
N MET A 141 -5.55 -6.51 -9.78
CA MET A 141 -4.78 -6.98 -10.94
C MET A 141 -3.27 -6.75 -10.76
N ALA A 142 -2.87 -5.62 -10.18
CA ALA A 142 -1.46 -5.37 -9.85
C ALA A 142 -0.93 -6.35 -8.80
N MET A 143 -1.74 -6.77 -7.82
CA MET A 143 -1.36 -7.80 -6.85
C MET A 143 -1.19 -9.17 -7.50
N GLY A 144 -2.04 -9.53 -8.46
CA GLY A 144 -1.86 -10.74 -9.26
C GLY A 144 -0.56 -10.71 -10.06
N ALA A 145 -0.28 -9.58 -10.74
CA ALA A 145 0.98 -9.38 -11.46
C ALA A 145 2.19 -9.45 -10.53
N LEU A 146 2.10 -8.90 -9.32
CA LEU A 146 3.16 -8.96 -8.32
C LEU A 146 3.57 -10.41 -8.03
N VAL A 147 2.61 -11.28 -7.70
CA VAL A 147 2.90 -12.69 -7.40
C VAL A 147 3.50 -13.40 -8.60
N VAL A 148 2.90 -13.25 -9.78
CA VAL A 148 3.39 -13.90 -11.01
C VAL A 148 4.80 -13.43 -11.36
N CYS A 149 5.06 -12.13 -11.37
CA CYS A 149 6.38 -11.61 -11.71
C CYS A 149 7.44 -12.04 -10.69
N THR A 150 7.11 -12.05 -9.39
CA THR A 150 8.05 -12.49 -8.37
C THR A 150 8.40 -13.96 -8.53
N LEU A 151 7.42 -14.84 -8.76
CA LEU A 151 7.68 -16.27 -8.97
C LEU A 151 8.49 -16.55 -10.23
N LEU A 152 8.36 -15.73 -11.27
CA LEU A 152 9.08 -15.95 -12.54
C LEU A 152 10.48 -15.32 -12.57
N PHE A 153 10.68 -14.17 -11.88
CA PHE A 153 11.88 -13.35 -12.08
C PHE A 153 12.65 -13.05 -10.79
N ASP A 154 12.08 -13.31 -9.61
CA ASP A 154 12.68 -13.00 -8.31
C ASP A 154 12.19 -13.99 -7.23
N GLY A 155 12.60 -15.25 -7.39
CA GLY A 155 12.14 -16.35 -6.54
C GLY A 155 12.47 -16.21 -5.05
N ASP A 156 13.42 -15.35 -4.67
CA ASP A 156 13.83 -15.19 -3.27
C ASP A 156 12.82 -14.36 -2.44
N HIS A 157 12.00 -13.53 -3.08
CA HIS A 157 11.06 -12.62 -2.40
C HIS A 157 9.59 -13.04 -2.54
N TRP A 158 9.31 -14.33 -2.84
CA TRP A 158 7.92 -14.80 -3.02
C TRP A 158 7.05 -14.67 -1.76
N GLN A 159 7.66 -14.83 -0.56
CA GLN A 159 6.92 -14.77 0.71
C GLN A 159 6.27 -13.38 0.91
N ILE A 160 7.05 -12.31 0.74
CA ILE A 160 6.52 -10.95 0.90
C ILE A 160 5.51 -10.61 -0.20
N SER A 161 5.71 -11.10 -1.42
CA SER A 161 4.78 -10.87 -2.53
C SER A 161 3.44 -11.57 -2.29
N LEU A 162 3.45 -12.82 -1.84
CA LEU A 162 2.25 -13.57 -1.52
C LEU A 162 1.51 -12.95 -0.31
N PHE A 163 2.25 -12.60 0.75
CA PHE A 163 1.67 -11.92 1.91
C PHE A 163 1.01 -10.59 1.50
N THR A 164 1.72 -9.78 0.72
CA THR A 164 1.22 -8.49 0.24
C THR A 164 -0.06 -8.64 -0.58
N ALA A 165 -0.06 -9.56 -1.54
CA ALA A 165 -1.24 -9.83 -2.38
C ALA A 165 -2.43 -10.30 -1.55
N THR A 166 -2.20 -11.19 -0.59
CA THR A 166 -3.23 -11.70 0.32
C THR A 166 -3.79 -10.59 1.20
N LEU A 167 -2.93 -9.82 1.86
CA LEU A 167 -3.34 -8.72 2.73
C LEU A 167 -4.12 -7.64 1.97
N VAL A 168 -3.60 -7.20 0.82
CA VAL A 168 -4.26 -6.18 0.00
C VAL A 168 -5.62 -6.68 -0.51
N THR A 169 -5.70 -7.93 -0.97
CA THR A 169 -6.97 -8.53 -1.42
C THR A 169 -7.97 -8.60 -0.26
N TRP A 170 -7.55 -9.02 0.92
CA TRP A 170 -8.38 -9.02 2.12
C TRP A 170 -8.90 -7.61 2.47
N ARG A 171 -8.02 -6.60 2.41
CA ARG A 171 -8.39 -5.20 2.67
C ARG A 171 -9.30 -4.61 1.57
N HIS A 172 -9.47 -5.29 0.44
CA HIS A 172 -10.40 -4.91 -0.64
C HIS A 172 -11.72 -5.69 -0.63
N LYS A 173 -12.04 -6.48 0.41
CA LYS A 173 -13.26 -7.31 0.48
C LYS A 173 -14.53 -6.52 0.12
N ASP A 174 -14.76 -5.35 0.72
CA ASP A 174 -15.94 -4.52 0.46
C ASP A 174 -15.93 -3.92 -0.96
N ASN A 175 -14.75 -3.69 -1.54
CA ASN A 175 -14.61 -3.26 -2.93
C ASN A 175 -14.92 -4.41 -3.89
N ILE A 176 -14.49 -5.63 -3.57
CA ILE A 176 -14.78 -6.82 -4.37
C ILE A 176 -16.30 -7.06 -4.44
N GLU A 177 -17.00 -6.89 -3.32
CA GLU A 177 -18.46 -7.00 -3.31
C GLU A 177 -19.12 -5.93 -4.19
N ARG A 178 -18.68 -4.66 -4.08
CA ARG A 178 -19.18 -3.59 -4.96
C ARG A 178 -18.88 -3.85 -6.43
N LEU A 179 -17.68 -4.37 -6.76
CA LEU A 179 -17.31 -4.71 -8.13
C LEU A 179 -18.23 -5.79 -8.71
N LYS A 180 -18.60 -6.81 -7.91
CA LYS A 180 -19.55 -7.87 -8.33
C LYS A 180 -20.95 -7.33 -8.61
N GLN A 181 -21.35 -6.25 -7.92
CA GLN A 181 -22.64 -5.57 -8.10
C GLN A 181 -22.61 -4.51 -9.22
N GLY A 182 -21.51 -4.44 -9.98
CA GLY A 182 -21.37 -3.48 -11.09
C GLY A 182 -20.94 -2.06 -10.67
N GLY A 183 -20.78 -1.80 -9.37
CA GLY A 183 -20.41 -0.51 -8.81
C GLY A 183 -18.94 -0.37 -8.41
N GLU A 184 -18.37 0.83 -8.60
CA GLU A 184 -17.27 1.38 -7.85
C GLU A 184 -17.35 2.93 -7.84
#